data_37d9b5936799fe34f3056bfb77e02f8c
#
_entry.id   37d9b5936799fe34f3056bfb77e02f8c
#
_cell.length_a   1.000
_cell.length_b   1.000
_cell.length_c   1.000
_cell.angle_alpha   90.00
_cell.angle_beta   90.00
_cell.angle_gamma   90.00
#
_symmetry.space_group_name_H-M   'P 1'
#
loop_
_entity.id
_entity.type
_entity.pdbx_description
1 polymer ?
#
loop_
_entity_poly.entity_id
_entity_poly.type
_entity_poly.pdbx_seq_one_letter_code
_entity_poly.pdbx_strand_id
1 'polypeptide(L)'
;MENNKVINIKNKLFKSKNFDYSDCKIYTPEMVKKYKECFKFTMKVTKNHDKTLFIMYKKVEQWYMHENINWNMEIIHIKTKLGSYTSGGCGIEASLLAGLTASGVCTYMDTYMKKLSPLSLAIYAVAVLFFGMKVLADEDKTVEMYNMFLDVINELEEKNYSRK
;
A
#
# COMPACT_ATOMS: atom_id res chain seq x y z
N MET A 1 -16.90 37.33 -18.50
CA MET A 1 -17.38 36.37 -19.54
C MET A 1 -16.65 35.02 -19.52
N GLU A 2 -15.51 34.88 -18.88
CA GLU A 2 -14.72 33.62 -18.83
C GLU A 2 -15.29 32.58 -17.85
N ASN A 3 -15.84 32.98 -16.72
CA ASN A 3 -16.33 32.04 -15.71
C ASN A 3 -17.50 31.14 -16.18
N ASN A 4 -18.35 31.64 -17.10
CA ASN A 4 -19.46 30.84 -17.65
C ASN A 4 -19.01 29.75 -18.64
N LYS A 5 -17.86 29.91 -19.30
CA LYS A 5 -17.30 28.90 -20.21
C LYS A 5 -16.74 27.71 -19.45
N VAL A 6 -16.04 27.95 -18.33
CA VAL A 6 -15.45 26.89 -17.49
C VAL A 6 -16.53 26.03 -16.82
N ILE A 7 -17.62 26.65 -16.37
CA ILE A 7 -18.75 25.94 -15.76
C ILE A 7 -19.48 25.08 -16.80
N ASN A 8 -19.61 25.55 -18.03
CA ASN A 8 -20.25 24.79 -19.10
C ASN A 8 -19.41 23.60 -19.60
N ILE A 9 -18.09 23.69 -19.56
CA ILE A 9 -17.17 22.57 -19.89
C ILE A 9 -17.23 21.51 -18.78
N LYS A 10 -17.23 21.89 -17.51
CA LYS A 10 -17.44 20.96 -16.39
C LYS A 10 -18.76 20.21 -16.52
N ASN A 11 -19.86 20.91 -16.77
CA ASN A 11 -21.17 20.29 -16.92
C ASN A 11 -21.28 19.38 -18.17
N LYS A 12 -20.52 19.65 -19.24
CA LYS A 12 -20.50 18.82 -20.45
C LYS A 12 -19.65 17.56 -20.27
N LEU A 13 -18.58 17.62 -19.50
CA LEU A 13 -17.73 16.47 -19.14
C LEU A 13 -18.47 15.52 -18.16
N PHE A 14 -19.29 16.06 -17.25
CA PHE A 14 -20.09 15.27 -16.31
C PHE A 14 -21.45 14.79 -16.85
N LYS A 15 -21.91 15.29 -18.02
CA LYS A 15 -23.10 14.79 -18.73
C LYS A 15 -22.79 13.64 -19.69
N SER A 16 -21.70 12.95 -19.57
CA SER A 16 -21.48 11.67 -20.23
C SER A 16 -22.48 10.66 -19.64
N LYS A 17 -23.40 10.22 -20.50
CA LYS A 17 -24.39 9.15 -20.37
C LYS A 17 -24.25 8.29 -19.10
N ASN A 18 -25.29 8.31 -18.24
CA ASN A 18 -25.62 7.29 -17.24
C ASN A 18 -24.43 6.38 -16.83
N PHE A 19 -23.41 6.99 -16.24
CA PHE A 19 -22.36 6.20 -15.58
C PHE A 19 -23.00 5.68 -14.28
N ASP A 20 -23.31 4.40 -14.25
CA ASP A 20 -23.85 3.76 -13.06
C ASP A 20 -22.71 3.59 -12.04
N TYR A 21 -22.75 4.41 -11.00
CA TYR A 21 -21.77 4.37 -9.91
C TYR A 21 -21.87 3.08 -9.08
N SER A 22 -22.93 2.28 -9.24
CA SER A 22 -23.07 0.99 -8.57
C SER A 22 -21.99 -0.01 -8.99
N ASP A 23 -21.48 0.09 -10.23
CA ASP A 23 -20.40 -0.76 -10.76
C ASP A 23 -18.99 -0.34 -10.28
N CYS A 24 -18.89 0.72 -9.48
CA CYS A 24 -17.62 1.27 -9.00
C CYS A 24 -17.22 0.75 -7.61
N LYS A 25 -17.83 -0.32 -7.11
CA LYS A 25 -17.42 -0.91 -5.83
C LYS A 25 -16.03 -1.52 -5.94
N ILE A 26 -15.13 -1.10 -5.03
CA ILE A 26 -13.78 -1.63 -4.91
C ILE A 26 -13.73 -2.54 -3.68
N TYR A 27 -13.35 -3.79 -3.88
CA TYR A 27 -13.29 -4.82 -2.84
C TYR A 27 -11.90 -4.94 -2.19
N THR A 28 -10.84 -4.51 -2.88
CA THR A 28 -9.45 -4.58 -2.39
C THR A 28 -9.27 -4.09 -0.94
N PRO A 29 -9.86 -2.96 -0.47
CA PRO A 29 -9.67 -2.53 0.93
C PRO A 29 -10.20 -3.53 1.96
N GLU A 30 -11.30 -4.24 1.65
CA GLU A 30 -11.86 -5.29 2.51
C GLU A 30 -10.97 -6.54 2.48
N MET A 31 -10.47 -6.90 1.29
CA MET A 31 -9.56 -8.03 1.10
C MET A 31 -8.22 -7.81 1.83
N VAL A 32 -7.71 -6.58 1.85
CA VAL A 32 -6.49 -6.22 2.61
C VAL A 32 -6.66 -6.49 4.10
N LYS A 33 -7.83 -6.16 4.69
CA LYS A 33 -8.09 -6.46 6.09
C LYS A 33 -8.10 -7.96 6.35
N LYS A 34 -8.86 -8.70 5.55
CA LYS A 34 -8.92 -10.18 5.62
C LYS A 34 -7.53 -10.80 5.46
N TYR A 35 -6.74 -10.29 4.51
CA TYR A 35 -5.38 -10.74 4.26
C TYR A 35 -4.49 -10.60 5.50
N LYS A 36 -4.43 -9.41 6.09
CA LYS A 36 -3.56 -9.13 7.26
C LYS A 36 -3.88 -10.05 8.43
N GLU A 37 -5.16 -10.29 8.71
CA GLU A 37 -5.60 -11.20 9.78
C GLU A 37 -5.24 -12.66 9.48
N CYS A 38 -5.59 -13.14 8.28
CA CYS A 38 -5.31 -14.50 7.84
C CYS A 38 -3.80 -14.76 7.73
N PHE A 39 -3.03 -13.83 7.20
CA PHE A 39 -1.57 -13.96 7.07
C PHE A 39 -0.91 -14.16 8.43
N LYS A 40 -1.26 -13.31 9.41
CA LYS A 40 -0.72 -13.42 10.78
C LYS A 40 -1.02 -14.78 11.42
N PHE A 41 -2.24 -15.30 11.22
CA PHE A 41 -2.62 -16.61 11.73
C PHE A 41 -1.89 -17.74 10.98
N THR A 42 -1.91 -17.71 9.65
CA THR A 42 -1.29 -18.73 8.81
C THR A 42 0.21 -18.81 9.06
N MET A 43 0.89 -17.66 9.21
CA MET A 43 2.32 -17.60 9.50
C MET A 43 2.68 -18.23 10.85
N LYS A 44 1.82 -18.07 11.87
CA LYS A 44 2.02 -18.74 13.17
C LYS A 44 1.95 -20.27 13.07
N VAL A 45 1.09 -20.77 12.17
CA VAL A 45 0.90 -22.22 11.98
C VAL A 45 2.00 -22.81 11.09
N THR A 46 2.28 -22.20 9.96
CA THR A 46 3.23 -22.73 8.98
C THR A 46 4.68 -22.53 9.39
N LYS A 47 4.98 -21.45 10.11
CA LYS A 47 6.34 -20.98 10.46
C LYS A 47 7.26 -20.89 9.23
N ASN A 48 6.69 -20.77 8.04
CA ASN A 48 7.41 -20.68 6.78
C ASN A 48 6.73 -19.64 5.90
N HIS A 49 7.50 -18.65 5.43
CA HIS A 49 7.01 -17.52 4.67
C HIS A 49 6.42 -17.95 3.32
N ASP A 50 7.16 -18.74 2.54
CA ASP A 50 6.77 -19.15 1.19
C ASP A 50 5.51 -20.02 1.21
N LYS A 51 5.41 -20.95 2.16
CA LYS A 51 4.19 -21.75 2.38
C LYS A 51 3.01 -20.86 2.75
N THR A 52 3.25 -19.84 3.57
CA THR A 52 2.22 -18.87 3.96
C THR A 52 1.74 -18.10 2.74
N LEU A 53 2.65 -17.60 1.91
CA LEU A 53 2.32 -16.88 0.69
C LEU A 53 1.50 -17.73 -0.27
N PHE A 54 1.89 -18.99 -0.49
CA PHE A 54 1.12 -19.89 -1.34
C PHE A 54 -0.31 -20.12 -0.83
N ILE A 55 -0.48 -20.34 0.48
CA ILE A 55 -1.80 -20.49 1.10
C ILE A 55 -2.60 -19.19 0.97
N MET A 56 -1.97 -18.06 1.16
CA MET A 56 -2.63 -16.75 1.04
C MET A 56 -3.05 -16.46 -0.40
N TYR A 57 -2.21 -16.81 -1.39
CA TYR A 57 -2.56 -16.69 -2.80
C TYR A 57 -3.88 -17.43 -3.11
N LYS A 58 -3.99 -18.69 -2.68
CA LYS A 58 -5.20 -19.49 -2.88
C LYS A 58 -6.43 -18.95 -2.15
N LYS A 59 -6.24 -18.38 -0.97
CA LYS A 59 -7.34 -17.72 -0.24
C LYS A 59 -7.81 -16.45 -0.94
N VAL A 60 -6.89 -15.61 -1.39
CA VAL A 60 -7.20 -14.39 -2.13
C VAL A 60 -7.94 -14.72 -3.43
N GLU A 61 -7.47 -15.74 -4.18
CA GLU A 61 -8.16 -16.25 -5.37
C GLU A 61 -9.61 -16.63 -5.04
N GLN A 62 -9.84 -17.39 -3.97
CA GLN A 62 -11.19 -17.78 -3.55
C GLN A 62 -12.05 -16.56 -3.18
N TRP A 63 -11.51 -15.58 -2.47
CA TRP A 63 -12.29 -14.41 -2.08
C TRP A 63 -12.76 -13.59 -3.27
N TYR A 64 -11.90 -13.41 -4.27
CA TYR A 64 -12.26 -12.68 -5.48
C TYR A 64 -13.21 -13.46 -6.39
N MET A 65 -13.15 -14.79 -6.42
CA MET A 65 -14.07 -15.65 -7.23
C MET A 65 -15.54 -15.50 -6.82
N HIS A 66 -15.84 -15.16 -5.59
CA HIS A 66 -17.21 -15.08 -5.07
C HIS A 66 -17.86 -13.71 -5.23
N GLU A 67 -17.13 -12.71 -5.72
CA GLU A 67 -17.61 -11.34 -5.84
C GLU A 67 -17.88 -10.99 -7.31
N ASN A 68 -18.91 -10.17 -7.54
CA ASN A 68 -19.12 -9.58 -8.87
C ASN A 68 -18.21 -8.35 -9.01
N ILE A 69 -17.06 -8.53 -9.65
CA ILE A 69 -15.95 -7.59 -9.61
C ILE A 69 -15.81 -6.89 -10.95
N ASN A 70 -15.62 -5.57 -10.89
CA ASN A 70 -15.09 -4.80 -12.00
C ASN A 70 -13.56 -4.89 -12.01
N TRP A 71 -13.02 -5.84 -12.80
CA TRP A 71 -11.58 -6.14 -12.87
C TRP A 71 -10.73 -4.91 -13.14
N ASN A 72 -11.14 -4.06 -14.09
CA ASN A 72 -10.41 -2.86 -14.45
C ASN A 72 -10.28 -1.88 -13.27
N MET A 73 -11.36 -1.71 -12.49
CA MET A 73 -11.35 -0.81 -11.34
C MET A 73 -10.45 -1.34 -10.22
N GLU A 74 -10.48 -2.64 -9.95
CA GLU A 74 -9.60 -3.27 -8.96
C GLU A 74 -8.14 -3.17 -9.38
N ILE A 75 -7.81 -3.47 -10.64
CA ILE A 75 -6.45 -3.35 -11.18
C ILE A 75 -5.94 -1.91 -11.07
N ILE A 76 -6.75 -0.91 -11.45
CA ILE A 76 -6.38 0.51 -11.34
C ILE A 76 -6.14 0.87 -9.86
N HIS A 77 -7.03 0.44 -8.96
CA HIS A 77 -6.88 0.71 -7.53
C HIS A 77 -5.59 0.12 -6.97
N ILE A 78 -5.31 -1.16 -7.26
CA ILE A 78 -4.10 -1.84 -6.80
C ILE A 78 -2.85 -1.19 -7.37
N LYS A 79 -2.81 -0.90 -8.68
CA LYS A 79 -1.68 -0.21 -9.32
C LYS A 79 -1.44 1.18 -8.74
N THR A 80 -2.50 1.92 -8.41
CA THR A 80 -2.39 3.22 -7.76
C THR A 80 -1.77 3.08 -6.36
N LYS A 81 -2.19 2.06 -5.60
CA LYS A 81 -1.58 1.78 -4.30
C LYS A 81 -0.13 1.34 -4.42
N LEU A 82 0.18 0.39 -5.32
CA LEU A 82 1.57 0.00 -5.61
C LEU A 82 2.42 1.18 -6.03
N GLY A 83 1.93 2.03 -6.94
CA GLY A 83 2.64 3.23 -7.36
C GLY A 83 2.98 4.17 -6.20
N SER A 84 2.11 4.31 -5.21
CA SER A 84 2.39 5.12 -4.02
C SER A 84 3.52 4.53 -3.15
N TYR A 85 3.70 3.21 -3.14
CA TYR A 85 4.78 2.54 -2.39
C TYR A 85 6.08 2.40 -3.20
N THR A 86 5.99 2.15 -4.52
CA THR A 86 7.17 1.84 -5.35
C THR A 86 7.79 3.06 -6.04
N SER A 87 7.00 4.09 -6.34
CA SER A 87 7.49 5.30 -7.05
C SER A 87 8.11 6.37 -6.14
N GLY A 88 8.50 5.99 -4.93
CA GLY A 88 9.20 6.88 -4.00
C GLY A 88 8.31 7.88 -3.28
N GLY A 89 6.98 7.80 -3.42
CA GLY A 89 6.08 8.66 -2.65
C GLY A 89 6.29 8.49 -1.15
N CYS A 90 6.26 7.25 -0.66
CA CYS A 90 6.59 6.95 0.74
C CYS A 90 8.09 7.04 1.04
N GLY A 91 8.95 6.66 0.09
CA GLY A 91 10.41 6.73 0.27
C GLY A 91 10.93 8.17 0.34
N ILE A 92 10.36 9.10 -0.45
CA ILE A 92 10.71 10.53 -0.39
C ILE A 92 10.14 11.16 0.90
N GLU A 93 8.90 10.86 1.25
CA GLU A 93 8.30 11.36 2.49
C GLU A 93 9.01 10.80 3.72
N ALA A 94 9.32 9.50 3.75
CA ALA A 94 10.08 8.88 4.83
C ALA A 94 11.51 9.40 4.91
N SER A 95 12.20 9.61 3.78
CA SER A 95 13.56 10.17 3.76
C SER A 95 13.61 11.65 4.13
N LEU A 96 12.60 12.43 3.72
CA LEU A 96 12.42 13.83 4.12
C LEU A 96 12.10 13.94 5.62
N LEU A 97 11.19 13.10 6.12
CA LEU A 97 10.85 13.04 7.54
C LEU A 97 12.04 12.58 8.38
N ALA A 98 12.77 11.56 7.93
CA ALA A 98 13.98 11.10 8.58
C ALA A 98 15.10 12.17 8.54
N GLY A 99 15.25 12.87 7.42
CA GLY A 99 16.20 13.98 7.27
C GLY A 99 15.85 15.17 8.14
N LEU A 100 14.58 15.57 8.19
CA LEU A 100 14.10 16.66 9.03
C LEU A 100 14.17 16.31 10.53
N THR A 101 13.79 15.10 10.91
CA THR A 101 13.92 14.63 12.29
C THR A 101 15.37 14.48 12.70
N ALA A 102 16.24 13.92 11.84
CA ALA A 102 17.66 13.83 12.14
C ALA A 102 18.31 15.22 12.28
N SER A 103 18.02 16.17 11.38
CA SER A 103 18.56 17.52 11.45
C SER A 103 18.02 18.30 12.66
N GLY A 104 16.72 18.19 12.95
CA GLY A 104 16.10 18.81 14.13
C GLY A 104 16.64 18.23 15.43
N VAL A 105 16.79 16.92 15.50
CA VAL A 105 17.40 16.23 16.65
C VAL A 105 18.87 16.58 16.78
N CYS A 106 19.65 16.61 15.68
CA CYS A 106 21.06 17.02 15.73
C CYS A 106 21.21 18.46 16.22
N THR A 107 20.38 19.41 15.74
CA THR A 107 20.42 20.81 16.18
C THR A 107 20.03 20.93 17.66
N TYR A 108 19.02 20.17 18.11
CA TYR A 108 18.61 20.15 19.51
C TYR A 108 19.67 19.48 20.40
N MET A 109 20.31 18.44 19.90
CA MET A 109 21.38 17.71 20.58
C MET A 109 22.66 18.53 20.67
N ASP A 110 23.04 19.30 19.67
CA ASP A 110 24.20 20.19 19.74
C ASP A 110 24.11 21.18 20.91
N THR A 111 22.89 21.60 21.24
CA THR A 111 22.64 22.50 22.38
C THR A 111 22.71 21.75 23.72
N TYR A 112 22.34 20.47 23.76
CA TYR A 112 22.26 19.66 24.98
C TYR A 112 23.40 18.64 25.13
N MET A 113 24.06 18.21 24.03
CA MET A 113 25.04 17.12 24.01
C MET A 113 26.35 17.41 24.69
N LYS A 114 26.66 18.66 25.04
CA LYS A 114 27.82 18.94 25.92
C LYS A 114 27.76 18.23 27.27
N LYS A 115 26.62 17.58 27.60
CA LYS A 115 26.36 16.83 28.83
C LYS A 115 26.02 15.32 28.63
N LEU A 116 25.93 14.81 27.38
CA LEU A 116 25.58 13.43 27.14
C LEU A 116 26.84 12.55 26.99
N SER A 117 26.81 11.37 27.61
CA SER A 117 27.90 10.41 27.46
C SER A 117 27.89 9.79 26.05
N PRO A 118 29.07 9.38 25.51
CA PRO A 118 29.14 8.67 24.22
C PRO A 118 28.25 7.43 24.15
N LEU A 119 27.98 6.81 25.30
CA LEU A 119 27.13 5.62 25.43
C LEU A 119 25.66 5.95 25.10
N SER A 120 25.14 7.07 25.56
CA SER A 120 23.75 7.48 25.27
C SER A 120 23.54 7.78 23.79
N LEU A 121 24.54 8.33 23.12
CA LEU A 121 24.53 8.56 21.67
C LEU A 121 24.47 7.25 20.89
N ALA A 122 25.27 6.27 21.28
CA ALA A 122 25.27 4.95 20.67
C ALA A 122 23.93 4.24 20.82
N ILE A 123 23.31 4.28 22.00
CA ILE A 123 21.99 3.71 22.25
C ILE A 123 20.93 4.34 21.35
N TYR A 124 20.95 5.67 21.23
CA TYR A 124 20.02 6.41 20.37
C TYR A 124 20.19 6.03 18.89
N ALA A 125 21.42 6.00 18.38
CA ALA A 125 21.69 5.60 16.99
C ALA A 125 21.18 4.19 16.69
N VAL A 126 21.38 3.25 17.60
CA VAL A 126 20.88 1.88 17.48
C VAL A 126 19.34 1.86 17.47
N ALA A 127 18.69 2.62 18.34
CA ALA A 127 17.22 2.70 18.37
C ALA A 127 16.64 3.25 17.06
N VAL A 128 17.24 4.31 16.49
CA VAL A 128 16.81 4.89 15.20
C VAL A 128 16.99 3.90 14.06
N LEU A 129 18.11 3.16 14.02
CA LEU A 129 18.34 2.12 13.01
C LEU A 129 17.32 0.99 13.11
N PHE A 130 17.01 0.50 14.31
CA PHE A 130 15.98 -0.52 14.49
C PHE A 130 14.59 -0.04 14.06
N PHE A 131 14.24 1.21 14.37
CA PHE A 131 12.98 1.79 13.94
C PHE A 131 12.90 1.91 12.41
N GLY A 132 13.96 2.41 11.77
CA GLY A 132 14.05 2.52 10.31
C GLY A 132 13.91 1.16 9.61
N MET A 133 14.64 0.14 10.08
CA MET A 133 14.53 -1.23 9.54
C MET A 133 13.11 -1.81 9.68
N LYS A 134 12.44 -1.53 10.78
CA LYS A 134 11.06 -2.02 10.98
C LYS A 134 10.09 -1.36 10.01
N VAL A 135 10.21 -0.06 9.77
CA VAL A 135 9.37 0.67 8.80
C VAL A 135 9.56 0.10 7.41
N LEU A 136 10.81 -0.06 6.95
CA LEU A 136 11.12 -0.64 5.64
C LEU A 136 10.56 -2.06 5.48
N ALA A 137 10.72 -2.91 6.49
CA ALA A 137 10.19 -4.28 6.44
C ALA A 137 8.66 -4.35 6.38
N ASP A 138 7.95 -3.39 6.95
CA ASP A 138 6.49 -3.34 6.86
C ASP A 138 6.02 -2.80 5.50
N GLU A 139 6.78 -1.93 4.84
CA GLU A 139 6.54 -1.49 3.46
C GLU A 139 6.72 -2.63 2.47
N ASP A 140 7.81 -3.40 2.56
CA ASP A 140 8.09 -4.55 1.68
C ASP A 140 6.94 -5.58 1.72
N LYS A 141 6.42 -5.90 2.90
CA LYS A 141 5.27 -6.81 3.05
C LYS A 141 4.00 -6.25 2.41
N THR A 142 3.83 -4.94 2.43
CA THR A 142 2.66 -4.28 1.84
C THR A 142 2.75 -4.34 0.31
N VAL A 143 3.93 -4.10 -0.25
CA VAL A 143 4.19 -4.22 -1.69
C VAL A 143 3.98 -5.67 -2.15
N GLU A 144 4.53 -6.65 -1.42
CA GLU A 144 4.35 -8.08 -1.70
C GLU A 144 2.87 -8.49 -1.73
N MET A 145 2.09 -8.02 -0.76
CA MET A 145 0.65 -8.25 -0.68
C MET A 145 -0.09 -7.68 -1.90
N TYR A 146 0.16 -6.43 -2.29
CA TYR A 146 -0.51 -5.82 -3.44
C TYR A 146 -0.09 -6.44 -4.77
N ASN A 147 1.16 -6.86 -4.92
CA ASN A 147 1.61 -7.63 -6.08
C ASN A 147 0.86 -8.95 -6.17
N MET A 148 0.75 -9.70 -5.07
CA MET A 148 -0.04 -10.94 -5.02
C MET A 148 -1.51 -10.69 -5.44
N PHE A 149 -2.13 -9.61 -4.98
CA PHE A 149 -3.50 -9.28 -5.38
C PHE A 149 -3.59 -8.98 -6.87
N LEU A 150 -2.64 -8.26 -7.42
CA LEU A 150 -2.59 -7.95 -8.85
C LEU A 150 -2.45 -9.22 -9.69
N ASP A 151 -1.57 -10.13 -9.29
CA ASP A 151 -1.35 -11.41 -9.99
C ASP A 151 -2.61 -12.28 -9.97
N VAL A 152 -3.27 -12.39 -8.80
CA VAL A 152 -4.54 -13.14 -8.67
C VAL A 152 -5.63 -12.55 -9.55
N ILE A 153 -5.79 -11.22 -9.57
CA ILE A 153 -6.83 -10.58 -10.37
C ILE A 153 -6.56 -10.76 -11.87
N ASN A 154 -5.33 -10.61 -12.31
CA ASN A 154 -4.96 -10.84 -13.72
C ASN A 154 -5.25 -12.30 -14.13
N GLU A 155 -4.88 -13.28 -13.29
CA GLU A 155 -5.16 -14.70 -13.56
C GLU A 155 -6.67 -15.00 -13.63
N LEU A 156 -7.47 -14.41 -12.75
CA LEU A 156 -8.93 -14.58 -12.75
C LEU A 156 -9.59 -13.89 -13.95
N GLU A 157 -9.10 -12.71 -14.34
CA GLU A 157 -9.56 -12.01 -15.53
C GLU A 157 -9.32 -12.84 -16.78
N GLU A 158 -8.10 -13.38 -16.97
CA GLU A 158 -7.76 -14.26 -18.09
C GLU A 158 -8.64 -15.52 -18.13
N LYS A 159 -8.85 -16.17 -16.98
CA LYS A 159 -9.73 -17.33 -16.87
C LYS A 159 -11.19 -17.02 -17.26
N ASN A 160 -11.65 -15.80 -16.94
CA ASN A 160 -13.02 -15.37 -17.28
C ASN A 160 -13.16 -15.09 -18.78
N TYR A 161 -12.15 -14.51 -19.42
CA TYR A 161 -12.13 -14.31 -20.88
C TYR A 161 -12.06 -15.63 -21.65
N SER A 162 -11.32 -16.61 -21.15
CA SER A 162 -11.17 -17.92 -21.79
C SER A 162 -12.43 -18.81 -21.71
N ARG A 163 -13.40 -18.44 -20.87
CA ARG A 163 -14.68 -19.18 -20.70
C ARG A 163 -15.84 -18.59 -21.51
N LYS A 164 -15.66 -17.44 -22.14
CA LYS A 164 -16.64 -16.78 -23.01
C LYS A 164 -16.34 -17.07 -24.47
#